data_dbbda6ce4da08a1fd1276a1c462a6a1d
#
_entry.id   dbbda6ce4da08a1fd1276a1c462a6a1d
#
_cell.length_a   1.000
_cell.length_b   1.000
_cell.length_c   1.000
_cell.angle_alpha   90.00
_cell.angle_beta   90.00
_cell.angle_gamma   90.00
#
_symmetry.space_group_name_H-M   'P 1'
#
loop_
_entity.id
_entity.type
_entity.pdbx_description
1 polymer ?
#
loop_
_entity_poly.entity_id
_entity_poly.type
_entity_poly.pdbx_seq_one_letter_code
_entity_poly.pdbx_strand_id
1 'polypeptide(L)'
;TPAERNERVQSGMTRFRDRVHWANTYMKKALLLESRGRGRIRITPRGLELLQENPKRVDSKLLMRYPEYVEFASPRGDSHGKGAGAQDETPVDRTPHETMELAYREMKESLAQDLLARVKTCSPGFFENLVLDVLVAMGYGGSRDDAAQSVGQTGDGGIDGIIKQDRLGLDVLYVQAKRW
;
A
#
# COMPACT_ATOMS: atom_id res chain seq x y z
N THR A 1 -4.93 -10.91 -19.64
CA THR A 1 -4.75 -12.35 -19.31
C THR A 1 -5.76 -12.77 -18.22
N PRO A 2 -6.09 -14.10 -18.05
CA PRO A 2 -6.94 -14.57 -16.95
C PRO A 2 -6.39 -14.21 -15.55
N ALA A 3 -5.08 -14.15 -15.39
CA ALA A 3 -4.44 -13.78 -14.15
C ALA A 3 -4.74 -12.30 -13.77
N GLU A 4 -4.65 -11.37 -14.71
CA GLU A 4 -4.97 -9.95 -14.48
C GLU A 4 -6.44 -9.71 -14.15
N ARG A 5 -7.35 -10.55 -14.65
CA ARG A 5 -8.78 -10.45 -14.31
C ARG A 5 -9.07 -10.79 -12.85
N ASN A 6 -8.29 -11.67 -12.26
CA ASN A 6 -8.49 -12.17 -10.90
C ASN A 6 -7.65 -11.43 -9.86
N GLU A 7 -6.70 -10.61 -10.29
CA GLU A 7 -5.92 -9.77 -9.39
C GLU A 7 -6.85 -8.80 -8.64
N ARG A 8 -6.72 -8.76 -7.30
CA ARG A 8 -7.55 -7.92 -6.45
C ARG A 8 -6.81 -6.68 -6.01
N VAL A 9 -7.52 -5.56 -5.95
CA VAL A 9 -7.06 -4.32 -5.30
C VAL A 9 -7.43 -4.34 -3.81
N GLN A 10 -6.84 -3.46 -3.01
CA GLN A 10 -7.07 -3.41 -1.54
C GLN A 10 -8.56 -3.33 -1.15
N SER A 11 -9.40 -2.75 -2.00
CA SER A 11 -10.85 -2.71 -1.78
C SER A 11 -11.55 -4.08 -1.90
N GLY A 12 -10.81 -5.16 -2.21
CA GLY A 12 -11.33 -6.50 -2.43
C GLY A 12 -11.95 -6.73 -3.81
N MET A 13 -12.14 -5.69 -4.63
CA MET A 13 -12.57 -5.82 -6.02
C MET A 13 -11.47 -6.37 -6.91
N THR A 14 -11.83 -6.98 -8.03
CA THR A 14 -10.84 -7.32 -9.05
C THR A 14 -10.36 -6.05 -9.75
N ARG A 15 -9.06 -5.98 -10.09
CA ARG A 15 -8.46 -4.84 -10.80
C ARG A 15 -9.23 -4.48 -12.07
N PHE A 16 -9.66 -5.48 -12.81
CA PHE A 16 -10.49 -5.27 -14.01
C PHE A 16 -11.80 -4.54 -13.69
N ARG A 17 -12.51 -4.98 -12.65
CA ARG A 17 -13.78 -4.34 -12.24
C ARG A 17 -13.57 -2.92 -11.73
N ASP A 18 -12.48 -2.69 -11.00
CA ASP A 18 -12.09 -1.38 -10.53
C ASP A 18 -11.82 -0.42 -11.70
N ARG A 19 -11.04 -0.84 -12.69
CA ARG A 19 -10.77 -0.05 -13.90
C ARG A 19 -12.03 0.26 -14.69
N VAL A 20 -12.93 -0.70 -14.87
CA VAL A 20 -14.23 -0.49 -15.53
C VAL A 20 -15.09 0.51 -14.75
N HIS A 21 -15.09 0.42 -13.42
CA HIS A 21 -15.81 1.35 -12.56
C HIS A 21 -15.29 2.79 -12.72
N TRP A 22 -13.98 2.99 -12.67
CA TRP A 22 -13.38 4.31 -12.82
C TRP A 22 -13.52 4.87 -14.24
N ALA A 23 -13.37 4.05 -15.28
CA ALA A 23 -13.63 4.46 -16.65
C ALA A 23 -15.06 4.99 -16.84
N ASN A 24 -16.05 4.26 -16.30
CA ASN A 24 -17.45 4.71 -16.30
C ASN A 24 -17.65 6.02 -15.53
N THR A 25 -17.00 6.16 -14.38
CA THR A 25 -17.06 7.38 -13.56
C THR A 25 -16.49 8.58 -14.34
N TYR A 26 -15.32 8.44 -14.94
CA TYR A 26 -14.65 9.50 -15.68
C TYR A 26 -15.45 9.91 -16.94
N MET A 27 -15.95 8.95 -17.70
CA MET A 27 -16.80 9.24 -18.86
C MET A 27 -18.11 9.94 -18.47
N LYS A 28 -18.69 9.63 -17.29
CA LYS A 28 -19.85 10.38 -16.78
C LYS A 28 -19.49 11.79 -16.36
N LYS A 29 -18.32 11.99 -15.76
CA LYS A 29 -17.84 13.33 -15.39
C LYS A 29 -17.55 14.20 -16.60
N ALA A 30 -17.11 13.60 -17.71
CA ALA A 30 -16.95 14.25 -18.99
C ALA A 30 -18.28 14.43 -19.77
N LEU A 31 -19.41 14.03 -19.20
CA LEU A 31 -20.73 14.02 -19.83
C LEU A 31 -20.81 13.21 -21.16
N LEU A 32 -19.96 12.22 -21.31
CA LEU A 32 -19.99 11.28 -22.44
C LEU A 32 -21.00 10.16 -22.22
N LEU A 33 -21.24 9.80 -20.96
CA LEU A 33 -22.22 8.82 -20.50
C LEU A 33 -23.17 9.43 -19.49
N GLU A 34 -24.39 8.96 -19.47
CA GLU A 34 -25.41 9.30 -18.46
C GLU A 34 -25.95 8.07 -17.77
N SER A 35 -26.43 8.21 -16.53
CA SER A 35 -27.11 7.16 -15.80
C SER A 35 -28.61 7.21 -16.03
N ARG A 36 -29.23 6.08 -16.39
CA ARG A 36 -30.67 5.93 -16.60
C ARG A 36 -31.33 5.00 -15.55
N GLY A 37 -30.81 5.02 -14.34
CA GLY A 37 -31.29 4.18 -13.24
C GLY A 37 -30.26 3.11 -12.84
N ARG A 38 -30.64 2.19 -11.93
CA ARG A 38 -29.72 1.20 -11.38
C ARG A 38 -29.08 0.34 -12.46
N GLY A 39 -27.77 0.45 -12.62
CA GLY A 39 -26.96 -0.37 -13.53
C GLY A 39 -27.16 -0.07 -15.04
N ARG A 40 -27.97 0.93 -15.41
CA ARG A 40 -28.20 1.28 -16.81
C ARG A 40 -27.42 2.55 -17.15
N ILE A 41 -26.63 2.48 -18.22
CA ILE A 41 -25.81 3.56 -18.74
C ILE A 41 -26.24 3.81 -20.17
N ARG A 42 -26.29 5.08 -20.56
CA ARG A 42 -26.57 5.51 -21.92
C ARG A 42 -25.49 6.44 -22.41
N ILE A 43 -25.10 6.32 -23.67
CA ILE A 43 -24.22 7.26 -24.32
C ILE A 43 -25.00 8.56 -24.61
N THR A 44 -24.36 9.71 -24.39
CA THR A 44 -24.92 11.03 -24.68
C THR A 44 -24.64 11.42 -26.13
N PRO A 45 -25.29 12.49 -26.66
CA PRO A 45 -24.94 13.04 -27.98
C PRO A 45 -23.46 13.41 -28.08
N ARG A 46 -22.87 14.03 -27.03
CA ARG A 46 -21.43 14.34 -26.94
C ARG A 46 -20.57 13.06 -27.01
N GLY A 47 -21.00 11.97 -26.37
CA GLY A 47 -20.32 10.68 -26.45
C GLY A 47 -20.38 10.06 -27.85
N LEU A 48 -21.48 10.24 -28.57
CA LEU A 48 -21.61 9.79 -29.94
C LEU A 48 -20.69 10.63 -30.89
N GLU A 49 -20.58 11.92 -30.69
CA GLU A 49 -19.65 12.78 -31.43
C GLU A 49 -18.20 12.30 -31.24
N LEU A 50 -17.80 12.02 -30.00
CA LEU A 50 -16.47 11.48 -29.73
C LEU A 50 -16.24 10.15 -30.45
N LEU A 51 -17.23 9.26 -30.49
CA LEU A 51 -17.12 7.98 -31.21
C LEU A 51 -16.94 8.18 -32.70
N GLN A 52 -17.56 9.21 -33.30
CA GLN A 52 -17.38 9.55 -34.73
C GLN A 52 -15.95 10.01 -35.03
N GLU A 53 -15.26 10.65 -34.07
CA GLU A 53 -13.82 10.97 -34.20
C GLU A 53 -12.93 9.71 -34.25
N ASN A 54 -13.48 8.55 -33.91
CA ASN A 54 -12.78 7.26 -33.85
C ASN A 54 -11.42 7.30 -33.12
N PRO A 55 -11.38 7.78 -31.86
CA PRO A 55 -10.15 7.89 -31.12
C PRO A 55 -9.57 6.48 -30.87
N LYS A 56 -8.25 6.33 -31.05
CA LYS A 56 -7.56 5.05 -30.77
C LYS A 56 -7.74 4.62 -29.30
N ARG A 57 -7.91 5.59 -28.40
CA ARG A 57 -8.06 5.36 -26.97
C ARG A 57 -8.79 6.54 -26.33
N VAL A 58 -9.66 6.23 -25.35
CA VAL A 58 -10.28 7.24 -24.49
C VAL A 58 -9.57 7.18 -23.15
N ASP A 59 -8.63 8.07 -22.93
CA ASP A 59 -7.85 8.21 -21.71
C ASP A 59 -8.11 9.53 -20.99
N SER A 60 -7.51 9.73 -19.83
CA SER A 60 -7.66 10.98 -19.05
C SER A 60 -7.19 12.21 -19.82
N LYS A 61 -6.17 12.09 -20.70
CA LYS A 61 -5.68 13.21 -21.52
C LYS A 61 -6.75 13.68 -22.51
N LEU A 62 -7.42 12.75 -23.14
CA LEU A 62 -8.52 13.06 -24.05
C LEU A 62 -9.70 13.67 -23.29
N LEU A 63 -9.99 13.15 -22.08
CA LEU A 63 -11.07 13.66 -21.24
C LEU A 63 -10.82 15.09 -20.73
N MET A 64 -9.56 15.54 -20.63
CA MET A 64 -9.23 16.94 -20.31
C MET A 64 -9.74 17.98 -21.35
N ARG A 65 -10.23 17.54 -22.50
CA ARG A 65 -10.94 18.42 -23.45
C ARG A 65 -12.27 18.93 -22.90
N TYR A 66 -12.84 18.24 -21.90
CA TYR A 66 -14.15 18.53 -21.35
C TYR A 66 -14.05 19.30 -20.04
N PRO A 67 -14.56 20.54 -19.96
CA PRO A 67 -14.40 21.39 -18.78
C PRO A 67 -14.97 20.76 -17.51
N GLU A 68 -16.05 20.01 -17.60
CA GLU A 68 -16.67 19.32 -16.47
C GLU A 68 -15.76 18.22 -15.91
N TYR A 69 -14.97 17.57 -16.76
CA TYR A 69 -13.96 16.62 -16.30
C TYR A 69 -12.75 17.32 -15.68
N VAL A 70 -12.32 18.45 -16.26
CA VAL A 70 -11.23 19.26 -15.71
C VAL A 70 -11.58 19.75 -14.31
N GLU A 71 -12.80 20.25 -14.09
CA GLU A 71 -13.28 20.67 -12.77
C GLU A 71 -13.26 19.52 -11.76
N PHE A 72 -13.66 18.35 -12.19
CA PHE A 72 -13.61 17.14 -11.34
C PHE A 72 -12.17 16.69 -11.03
N ALA A 73 -11.27 16.74 -12.00
CA ALA A 73 -9.89 16.27 -11.89
C ALA A 73 -8.97 17.29 -11.20
N SER A 74 -9.38 18.59 -11.16
CA SER A 74 -8.62 19.63 -10.47
C SER A 74 -8.68 19.43 -8.97
N PRO A 75 -7.55 19.56 -8.23
CA PRO A 75 -7.56 19.56 -6.78
C PRO A 75 -8.44 20.69 -6.28
N ARG A 76 -9.52 20.38 -5.55
CA ARG A 76 -10.29 21.41 -4.83
C ARG A 76 -9.35 22.05 -3.82
N GLY A 77 -9.01 23.32 -4.06
CA GLY A 77 -8.17 24.09 -3.15
C GLY A 77 -8.78 24.14 -1.76
N ASP A 78 -7.96 23.86 -0.81
CA ASP A 78 -7.85 24.15 0.59
C ASP A 78 -7.53 22.89 1.40
N SER A 79 -6.27 22.46 1.34
CA SER A 79 -5.61 21.93 2.53
C SER A 79 -4.10 21.87 2.28
N HIS A 80 -3.40 22.52 3.19
CA HIS A 80 -1.96 22.54 3.35
C HIS A 80 -1.34 21.14 3.19
N GLY A 81 -0.60 20.98 2.12
CA GLY A 81 0.20 19.80 1.85
C GLY A 81 1.11 20.09 0.67
N LYS A 82 2.17 20.87 0.87
CA LYS A 82 3.33 20.87 -0.04
C LYS A 82 3.95 19.48 -0.01
N GLY A 83 3.44 18.60 -0.82
CA GLY A 83 4.08 17.34 -1.18
C GLY A 83 4.90 17.57 -2.43
N ALA A 84 6.20 17.49 -2.28
CA ALA A 84 7.22 17.71 -3.28
C ALA A 84 6.99 16.87 -4.55
N GLY A 85 7.13 17.52 -5.71
CA GLY A 85 7.81 17.04 -6.90
C GLY A 85 7.66 15.59 -7.29
N ALA A 86 6.52 15.19 -7.84
CA ALA A 86 6.51 14.08 -8.78
C ALA A 86 6.66 14.68 -10.17
N GLN A 87 7.89 14.68 -10.66
CA GLN A 87 8.21 14.93 -12.04
C GLN A 87 7.63 13.81 -12.92
N ASP A 88 6.79 14.20 -13.82
CA ASP A 88 6.73 13.82 -15.24
C ASP A 88 6.70 12.30 -15.59
N GLU A 89 5.87 11.54 -14.91
CA GLU A 89 5.24 10.38 -15.55
C GLU A 89 3.73 10.51 -15.35
N THR A 90 3.08 10.91 -16.44
CA THR A 90 1.63 11.11 -16.47
C THR A 90 0.90 9.88 -15.93
N PRO A 91 0.09 10.01 -14.86
CA PRO A 91 -0.69 8.90 -14.29
C PRO A 91 -1.92 8.60 -15.17
N VAL A 92 -1.71 8.42 -16.50
CA VAL A 92 -2.77 8.33 -17.49
C VAL A 92 -3.43 6.96 -17.51
N ASP A 93 -2.86 5.98 -16.82
CA ASP A 93 -3.31 4.58 -16.90
C ASP A 93 -3.69 3.93 -15.58
N ARG A 94 -3.62 4.67 -14.46
CA ARG A 94 -3.88 4.10 -13.13
C ARG A 94 -5.19 4.60 -12.56
N THR A 95 -5.91 3.71 -11.89
CA THR A 95 -7.07 4.13 -11.09
C THR A 95 -6.59 4.79 -9.78
N PRO A 96 -7.44 5.60 -9.11
CA PRO A 96 -7.11 6.13 -7.79
C PRO A 96 -6.72 5.05 -6.78
N HIS A 97 -7.33 3.87 -6.81
CA HIS A 97 -6.95 2.75 -5.95
C HIS A 97 -5.54 2.23 -6.27
N GLU A 98 -5.19 2.08 -7.54
CA GLU A 98 -3.85 1.67 -7.96
C GLU A 98 -2.79 2.70 -7.54
N THR A 99 -3.12 3.98 -7.61
CA THR A 99 -2.22 5.06 -7.15
C THR A 99 -2.01 5.01 -5.63
N MET A 100 -3.08 4.80 -4.86
CA MET A 100 -2.99 4.61 -3.41
C MET A 100 -2.16 3.38 -3.02
N GLU A 101 -2.35 2.26 -3.71
CA GLU A 101 -1.57 1.04 -3.47
C GLU A 101 -0.07 1.25 -3.69
N LEU A 102 0.29 1.99 -4.75
CA LEU A 102 1.68 2.31 -5.04
C LEU A 102 2.26 3.25 -3.98
N ALA A 103 1.58 4.34 -3.66
CA ALA A 103 2.02 5.27 -2.63
C ALA A 103 2.18 4.57 -1.27
N TYR A 104 1.25 3.68 -0.91
CA TYR A 104 1.36 2.89 0.31
C TYR A 104 2.57 1.96 0.30
N ARG A 105 2.84 1.30 -0.83
CA ARG A 105 4.01 0.44 -0.99
C ARG A 105 5.30 1.22 -0.85
N GLU A 106 5.41 2.36 -1.54
CA GLU A 106 6.58 3.25 -1.46
C GLU A 106 6.82 3.73 -0.04
N MET A 107 5.76 4.17 0.66
CA MET A 107 5.85 4.55 2.07
C MET A 107 6.33 3.40 2.95
N LYS A 108 5.80 2.20 2.75
CA LYS A 108 6.18 1.01 3.52
C LYS A 108 7.64 0.61 3.27
N GLU A 109 8.10 0.67 2.03
CA GLU A 109 9.48 0.39 1.64
C GLU A 109 10.44 1.43 2.24
N SER A 110 10.10 2.72 2.14
CA SER A 110 10.87 3.80 2.76
C SER A 110 10.97 3.63 4.27
N LEU A 111 9.85 3.37 4.94
CA LEU A 111 9.83 3.14 6.39
C LEU A 111 10.68 1.91 6.77
N ALA A 112 10.61 0.83 6.00
CA ALA A 112 11.42 -0.36 6.27
C ALA A 112 12.92 -0.07 6.16
N GLN A 113 13.34 0.72 5.16
CA GLN A 113 14.73 1.16 5.01
C GLN A 113 15.18 2.04 6.16
N ASP A 114 14.35 3.00 6.57
CA ASP A 114 14.64 3.90 7.70
C ASP A 114 14.79 3.12 9.02
N LEU A 115 13.86 2.18 9.27
CA LEU A 115 13.93 1.32 10.45
C LEU A 115 15.20 0.47 10.44
N LEU A 116 15.52 -0.16 9.29
CA LEU A 116 16.73 -0.95 9.16
C LEU A 116 18.00 -0.12 9.40
N ALA A 117 18.07 1.10 8.87
CA ALA A 117 19.17 2.01 9.08
C ALA A 117 19.33 2.34 10.59
N ARG A 118 18.23 2.61 11.29
CA ARG A 118 18.23 2.87 12.74
C ARG A 118 18.69 1.65 13.55
N VAL A 119 18.17 0.45 13.20
CA VAL A 119 18.57 -0.80 13.86
C VAL A 119 20.06 -1.08 13.67
N LYS A 120 20.64 -0.78 12.50
CA LYS A 120 22.08 -0.92 12.27
C LYS A 120 22.94 0.02 13.09
N THR A 121 22.42 1.12 13.58
CA THR A 121 23.14 2.14 14.38
C THR A 121 22.84 2.09 15.87
N CYS A 122 21.88 1.29 16.32
CA CYS A 122 21.53 1.18 17.73
C CYS A 122 22.63 0.47 18.55
N SER A 123 22.58 0.59 19.89
CA SER A 123 23.51 -0.13 20.76
C SER A 123 23.32 -1.65 20.68
N PRO A 124 24.36 -2.47 20.93
CA PRO A 124 24.23 -3.93 20.95
C PRO A 124 23.12 -4.41 21.86
N GLY A 125 23.06 -3.96 23.11
CA GLY A 125 22.03 -4.38 24.06
C GLY A 125 20.60 -3.96 23.64
N PHE A 126 20.44 -2.81 22.95
CA PHE A 126 19.14 -2.46 22.34
C PHE A 126 18.78 -3.43 21.22
N PHE A 127 19.75 -3.80 20.39
CA PHE A 127 19.53 -4.74 19.27
C PHE A 127 19.11 -6.12 19.76
N GLU A 128 19.79 -6.65 20.78
CA GLU A 128 19.47 -7.93 21.44
C GLU A 128 18.04 -7.92 21.99
N ASN A 129 17.66 -6.88 22.74
CA ASN A 129 16.30 -6.73 23.26
C ASN A 129 15.26 -6.60 22.12
N LEU A 130 15.57 -5.84 21.07
CA LEU A 130 14.69 -5.69 19.91
C LEU A 130 14.41 -7.04 19.24
N VAL A 131 15.44 -7.89 19.09
CA VAL A 131 15.27 -9.22 18.49
C VAL A 131 14.33 -10.08 19.34
N LEU A 132 14.48 -10.05 20.66
CA LEU A 132 13.58 -10.76 21.58
C LEU A 132 12.15 -10.24 21.48
N ASP A 133 11.96 -8.92 21.45
CA ASP A 133 10.64 -8.28 21.28
C ASP A 133 9.95 -8.69 19.98
N VAL A 134 10.70 -8.73 18.89
CA VAL A 134 10.18 -9.16 17.57
C VAL A 134 9.75 -10.63 17.63
N LEU A 135 10.56 -11.51 18.22
CA LEU A 135 10.22 -12.93 18.33
C LEU A 135 8.95 -13.15 19.19
N VAL A 136 8.82 -12.43 20.30
CA VAL A 136 7.60 -12.45 21.12
C VAL A 136 6.38 -11.92 20.35
N ALA A 137 6.56 -10.82 19.61
CA ALA A 137 5.49 -10.26 18.75
C ALA A 137 5.08 -11.21 17.62
N MET A 138 6.00 -12.06 17.14
CA MET A 138 5.69 -13.13 16.18
C MET A 138 4.97 -14.34 16.80
N GLY A 139 4.80 -14.35 18.12
CA GLY A 139 4.07 -15.38 18.84
C GLY A 139 4.95 -16.47 19.48
N TYR A 140 6.27 -16.29 19.50
CA TYR A 140 7.16 -17.15 20.26
C TYR A 140 7.10 -16.77 21.75
N GLY A 141 6.76 -17.73 22.62
CA GLY A 141 6.53 -17.50 24.04
C GLY A 141 5.15 -16.86 24.35
N GLY A 142 4.69 -17.00 25.59
CA GLY A 142 3.35 -16.56 25.98
C GLY A 142 3.22 -15.05 26.21
N SER A 143 4.09 -14.47 27.04
CA SER A 143 4.17 -13.04 27.32
C SER A 143 5.63 -12.59 27.43
N ARG A 144 5.88 -11.28 27.26
CA ARG A 144 7.24 -10.73 27.37
C ARG A 144 7.84 -10.98 28.76
N ASP A 145 7.06 -10.86 29.81
CA ASP A 145 7.50 -10.99 31.19
C ASP A 145 7.83 -12.46 31.56
N ASP A 146 7.12 -13.41 30.94
CA ASP A 146 7.32 -14.84 31.15
C ASP A 146 8.26 -15.48 30.12
N ALA A 147 8.33 -14.94 28.92
CA ALA A 147 8.94 -15.60 27.78
C ALA A 147 10.36 -15.12 27.46
N ALA A 148 10.68 -13.87 27.70
CA ALA A 148 11.98 -13.31 27.32
C ALA A 148 12.75 -12.83 28.56
N GLN A 149 13.67 -13.64 29.02
CA GLN A 149 14.69 -13.16 29.93
C GLN A 149 15.94 -12.79 29.14
N SER A 150 16.30 -11.51 29.19
CA SER A 150 17.61 -11.06 28.72
C SER A 150 18.68 -11.64 29.63
N VAL A 151 19.51 -12.51 29.12
CA VAL A 151 20.62 -13.14 29.86
C VAL A 151 21.89 -12.35 29.51
N GLY A 152 21.98 -11.13 29.99
CA GLY A 152 23.18 -10.32 29.80
C GLY A 152 24.23 -10.53 30.86
N GLN A 153 24.75 -11.76 31.05
CA GLN A 153 25.89 -12.02 31.93
C GLN A 153 27.11 -12.45 31.11
N THR A 154 28.24 -11.82 31.39
CA THR A 154 29.54 -12.20 30.84
C THR A 154 29.85 -13.67 31.22
N GLY A 155 29.80 -14.59 30.25
CA GLY A 155 30.15 -16.01 30.45
C GLY A 155 29.07 -17.01 30.05
N ASP A 156 27.97 -16.59 29.47
CA ASP A 156 26.81 -17.43 29.07
C ASP A 156 26.93 -18.08 27.67
N GLY A 157 28.12 -18.12 27.09
CA GLY A 157 28.36 -18.72 25.78
C GLY A 157 27.83 -17.89 24.61
N GLY A 158 27.47 -16.60 24.85
CA GLY A 158 26.95 -15.68 23.81
C GLY A 158 25.47 -15.82 23.58
N ILE A 159 24.71 -16.26 24.57
CA ILE A 159 23.25 -16.30 24.54
C ILE A 159 22.73 -14.94 24.98
N ASP A 160 22.00 -14.24 24.08
CA ASP A 160 21.46 -12.89 24.33
C ASP A 160 20.07 -12.93 24.97
N GLY A 161 19.39 -14.07 24.85
CA GLY A 161 18.09 -14.26 25.48
C GLY A 161 17.55 -15.68 25.43
N ILE A 162 16.59 -15.93 26.28
CA ILE A 162 15.91 -17.23 26.41
C ILE A 162 14.41 -16.99 26.31
N ILE A 163 13.72 -17.70 25.40
CA ILE A 163 12.28 -17.64 25.24
C ILE A 163 11.68 -18.99 25.65
N LYS A 164 10.81 -18.99 26.66
CA LYS A 164 10.06 -20.20 27.10
C LYS A 164 8.83 -20.34 26.20
N GLN A 165 8.70 -21.45 25.49
CA GLN A 165 7.58 -21.70 24.58
C GLN A 165 6.33 -22.20 25.31
N ASP A 166 6.49 -22.83 26.47
CA ASP A 166 5.41 -23.34 27.31
C ASP A 166 5.43 -22.73 28.71
N ARG A 167 4.29 -22.79 29.40
CA ARG A 167 4.13 -22.27 30.78
C ARG A 167 5.01 -23.01 31.82
N LEU A 168 5.43 -24.22 31.54
CA LEU A 168 6.27 -24.99 32.41
C LEU A 168 7.75 -24.77 32.16
N GLY A 169 8.10 -24.12 31.04
CA GLY A 169 9.47 -23.86 30.63
C GLY A 169 10.25 -25.10 30.22
N LEU A 170 9.54 -26.13 29.74
CA LEU A 170 10.13 -27.37 29.26
C LEU A 170 10.74 -27.19 27.87
N ASP A 171 10.06 -26.42 27.01
CA ASP A 171 10.56 -26.05 25.69
C ASP A 171 11.12 -24.63 25.72
N VAL A 172 12.42 -24.53 25.43
CA VAL A 172 13.18 -23.27 25.53
C VAL A 172 13.91 -23.00 24.24
N LEU A 173 13.77 -21.75 23.74
CA LEU A 173 14.56 -21.24 22.64
C LEU A 173 15.70 -20.37 23.17
N TYR A 174 16.92 -20.71 22.77
CA TYR A 174 18.11 -19.88 23.01
C TYR A 174 18.30 -18.96 21.81
N VAL A 175 18.40 -17.66 22.07
CA VAL A 175 18.53 -16.63 21.05
C VAL A 175 19.93 -16.00 21.11
N GLN A 176 20.62 -15.98 19.98
CA GLN A 176 21.84 -15.22 19.80
C GLN A 176 21.64 -14.25 18.62
N ALA A 177 21.73 -12.96 18.88
CA ALA A 177 21.56 -11.91 17.88
C ALA A 177 22.92 -11.37 17.44
N LYS A 178 23.20 -11.40 16.13
CA LYS A 178 24.43 -10.84 15.56
C LYS A 178 24.09 -9.75 14.57
N ARG A 179 24.71 -8.58 14.77
CA ARG A 179 24.62 -7.45 13.85
C ARG A 179 25.88 -7.43 12.96
N TRP A 180 25.66 -7.51 11.66
CA TRP A 180 26.71 -7.48 10.63
C TRP A 180 26.88 -6.07 10.05
#